data_c3375c585b3fb7b4f9050698b34ec55b
#
_entry.id   c3375c585b3fb7b4f9050698b34ec55b
#
_cell.length_a   1.000
_cell.length_b   1.000
_cell.length_c   1.000
_cell.angle_alpha   90.00
_cell.angle_beta   90.00
_cell.angle_gamma   90.00
#
_symmetry.space_group_name_H-M   'P 1'
#
loop_
_entity.id
_entity.type
_entity.pdbx_description
1 polymer ?
#
loop_
_entity_poly.entity_id
_entity_poly.type
_entity_poly.pdbx_seq_one_letter_code
_entity_poly.pdbx_strand_id
1 'polypeptide(L)'
;EPEHDFCYYFQKADLARQFKDWDSVVKYGESALSLSDHPFEPAEQFVFIEGYAHVGEWERAVDLSVSSYEVSQDVMGRMLCRLWRRIGEETAPSLERGAALEKVQNMFACDL
;
A
#
# COMPACT_ATOMS: atom_id res chain seq x y z
N GLU A 1 -12.27 -17.13 -20.84
CA GLU A 1 -12.52 -16.60 -19.51
C GLU A 1 -12.64 -15.08 -19.56
N PRO A 2 -13.67 -14.52 -18.94
CA PRO A 2 -13.80 -13.07 -18.93
C PRO A 2 -12.62 -12.40 -18.20
N GLU A 3 -12.22 -11.26 -18.69
CA GLU A 3 -11.16 -10.50 -18.08
C GLU A 3 -11.60 -10.02 -16.69
N HIS A 4 -10.67 -10.09 -15.74
CA HIS A 4 -10.92 -9.61 -14.41
C HIS A 4 -10.64 -8.11 -14.34
N ASP A 5 -11.48 -7.39 -13.61
CA ASP A 5 -11.33 -5.96 -13.43
C ASP A 5 -10.59 -5.65 -12.13
N PHE A 6 -10.40 -4.35 -11.86
CA PHE A 6 -9.73 -3.90 -10.65
C PHE A 6 -10.42 -4.41 -9.38
N CYS A 7 -11.75 -4.38 -9.34
CA CYS A 7 -12.49 -4.83 -8.17
C CYS A 7 -12.23 -6.28 -7.85
N TYR A 8 -12.14 -7.13 -8.88
CA TYR A 8 -11.83 -8.55 -8.69
C TYR A 8 -10.47 -8.71 -7.97
N TYR A 9 -9.43 -8.07 -8.50
CA TYR A 9 -8.10 -8.18 -7.94
C TYR A 9 -8.00 -7.55 -6.55
N PHE A 10 -8.70 -6.44 -6.35
CA PHE A 10 -8.75 -5.80 -5.05
C PHE A 10 -9.37 -6.72 -4.00
N GLN A 11 -10.50 -7.34 -4.32
CA GLN A 11 -11.18 -8.25 -3.40
C GLN A 11 -10.31 -9.46 -3.06
N LYS A 12 -9.60 -10.00 -4.04
CA LYS A 12 -8.69 -11.12 -3.82
C LYS A 12 -7.51 -10.70 -2.94
N ALA A 13 -6.97 -9.52 -3.18
CA ALA A 13 -5.87 -8.99 -2.38
C ALA A 13 -6.31 -8.73 -0.95
N ASP A 14 -7.50 -8.16 -0.77
CA ASP A 14 -8.02 -7.87 0.57
C ASP A 14 -8.26 -9.16 1.36
N LEU A 15 -8.75 -10.21 0.71
CA LEU A 15 -8.90 -11.50 1.35
C LEU A 15 -7.54 -12.07 1.75
N ALA A 16 -6.56 -12.02 0.86
CA ALA A 16 -5.21 -12.49 1.15
C ALA A 16 -4.61 -11.72 2.33
N ARG A 17 -4.86 -10.40 2.40
CA ARG A 17 -4.40 -9.56 3.51
C ARG A 17 -4.95 -10.05 4.85
N GLN A 18 -6.22 -10.46 4.86
CA GLN A 18 -6.85 -10.95 6.08
C GLN A 18 -6.16 -12.21 6.61
N PHE A 19 -5.59 -13.00 5.72
CA PHE A 19 -4.82 -14.20 6.10
C PHE A 19 -3.32 -13.92 6.19
N LYS A 20 -2.92 -12.68 6.05
CA LYS A 20 -1.51 -12.25 6.08
C LYS A 20 -0.67 -12.95 5.02
N ASP A 21 -1.28 -13.29 3.89
CA ASP A 21 -0.63 -13.88 2.73
C ASP A 21 -0.13 -12.74 1.84
N TRP A 22 0.96 -12.12 2.27
CA TRP A 22 1.46 -10.89 1.64
C TRP A 22 1.98 -11.11 0.22
N ASP A 23 2.52 -12.29 -0.07
CA ASP A 23 2.94 -12.61 -1.44
C ASP A 23 1.76 -12.60 -2.41
N SER A 24 0.62 -13.14 -1.98
CA SER A 24 -0.60 -13.11 -2.79
C SER A 24 -1.14 -11.71 -2.94
N VAL A 25 -1.07 -10.89 -1.87
CA VAL A 25 -1.47 -9.48 -1.95
C VAL A 25 -0.70 -8.76 -3.04
N VAL A 26 0.61 -8.95 -3.07
CA VAL A 26 1.47 -8.32 -4.10
C VAL A 26 1.14 -8.86 -5.49
N LYS A 27 0.94 -10.15 -5.61
CA LYS A 27 0.58 -10.76 -6.91
C LYS A 27 -0.69 -10.16 -7.48
N TYR A 28 -1.74 -10.07 -6.66
CA TYR A 28 -2.99 -9.45 -7.10
C TYR A 28 -2.84 -7.95 -7.32
N GLY A 29 -2.00 -7.31 -6.52
CA GLY A 29 -1.69 -5.90 -6.69
C GLY A 29 -1.03 -5.58 -8.01
N GLU A 30 -0.07 -6.41 -8.44
CA GLU A 30 0.58 -6.24 -9.73
C GLU A 30 -0.44 -6.32 -10.86
N SER A 31 -1.38 -7.26 -10.77
CA SER A 31 -2.44 -7.39 -11.77
C SER A 31 -3.38 -6.21 -11.76
N ALA A 32 -3.81 -5.77 -10.58
CA ALA A 32 -4.74 -4.65 -10.44
C ALA A 32 -4.15 -3.34 -10.95
N LEU A 33 -2.90 -3.07 -10.56
CA LEU A 33 -2.25 -1.80 -10.89
C LEU A 33 -1.81 -1.72 -12.35
N SER A 34 -1.76 -2.86 -13.05
CA SER A 34 -1.43 -2.88 -14.47
C SER A 34 -2.63 -2.51 -15.35
N LEU A 35 -3.84 -2.49 -14.79
CA LEU A 35 -5.03 -2.14 -15.55
C LEU A 35 -5.07 -0.65 -15.84
N SER A 36 -5.33 -0.29 -17.09
CA SER A 36 -5.29 1.10 -17.54
C SER A 36 -6.54 1.88 -17.15
N ASP A 37 -7.62 1.19 -16.84
CA ASP A 37 -8.92 1.80 -16.62
C ASP A 37 -9.47 1.63 -15.21
N HIS A 38 -8.61 1.27 -14.25
CA HIS A 38 -9.08 1.10 -12.88
C HIS A 38 -9.43 2.46 -12.26
N PRO A 39 -10.51 2.52 -11.46
CA PRO A 39 -10.83 3.74 -10.75
C PRO A 39 -9.77 4.02 -9.69
N PHE A 40 -9.47 5.31 -9.50
CA PHE A 40 -8.48 5.69 -8.51
C PHE A 40 -9.18 5.99 -7.19
N GLU A 41 -9.24 4.98 -6.34
CA GLU A 41 -9.75 5.11 -4.98
C GLU A 41 -8.57 5.01 -4.02
N PRO A 42 -8.11 6.11 -3.43
CA PRO A 42 -6.89 6.09 -2.60
C PRO A 42 -6.92 5.05 -1.49
N ALA A 43 -8.06 4.88 -0.84
CA ALA A 43 -8.16 3.92 0.26
C ALA A 43 -7.95 2.47 -0.19
N GLU A 44 -8.30 2.16 -1.44
CA GLU A 44 -8.09 0.81 -1.98
C GLU A 44 -6.61 0.52 -2.21
N GLN A 45 -5.79 1.54 -2.41
CA GLN A 45 -4.35 1.36 -2.57
C GLN A 45 -3.68 0.90 -1.28
N PHE A 46 -4.31 1.13 -0.13
CA PHE A 46 -3.72 0.81 1.18
C PHE A 46 -3.43 -0.70 1.32
N VAL A 47 -4.27 -1.55 0.75
CA VAL A 47 -4.05 -3.00 0.78
C VAL A 47 -2.72 -3.33 0.08
N PHE A 48 -2.48 -2.72 -1.07
CA PHE A 48 -1.28 -2.97 -1.85
C PHE A 48 -0.04 -2.35 -1.21
N ILE A 49 -0.18 -1.16 -0.62
CA ILE A 49 0.92 -0.54 0.16
C ILE A 49 1.37 -1.49 1.26
N GLU A 50 0.42 -2.03 1.99
CA GLU A 50 0.69 -2.98 3.06
C GLU A 50 1.39 -4.23 2.55
N GLY A 51 0.90 -4.77 1.44
CA GLY A 51 1.51 -5.95 0.81
C GLY A 51 2.95 -5.72 0.40
N TYR A 52 3.21 -4.63 -0.30
CA TYR A 52 4.57 -4.31 -0.73
C TYR A 52 5.52 -4.13 0.46
N ALA A 53 5.07 -3.44 1.50
CA ALA A 53 5.88 -3.24 2.69
C ALA A 53 6.24 -4.57 3.36
N HIS A 54 5.26 -5.46 3.50
CA HIS A 54 5.48 -6.75 4.17
C HIS A 54 6.40 -7.69 3.39
N VAL A 55 6.47 -7.57 2.06
CA VAL A 55 7.41 -8.38 1.27
C VAL A 55 8.75 -7.69 1.05
N GLY A 56 8.95 -6.51 1.66
CA GLY A 56 10.22 -5.80 1.57
C GLY A 56 10.39 -4.91 0.36
N GLU A 57 9.32 -4.69 -0.40
CA GLU A 57 9.31 -3.78 -1.56
C GLU A 57 9.00 -2.36 -1.09
N TRP A 58 9.91 -1.80 -0.29
CA TRP A 58 9.68 -0.54 0.40
C TRP A 58 9.49 0.65 -0.53
N GLU A 59 10.24 0.69 -1.64
CA GLU A 59 10.11 1.77 -2.62
C GLU A 59 8.72 1.79 -3.24
N ARG A 60 8.20 0.63 -3.61
CA ARG A 60 6.86 0.52 -4.21
C ARG A 60 5.80 0.96 -3.20
N ALA A 61 5.97 0.58 -1.93
CA ALA A 61 5.05 0.98 -0.88
C ALA A 61 5.03 2.50 -0.71
N VAL A 62 6.19 3.13 -0.73
CA VAL A 62 6.29 4.59 -0.63
C VAL A 62 5.68 5.27 -1.87
N ASP A 63 5.99 4.77 -3.06
CA ASP A 63 5.47 5.36 -4.30
C ASP A 63 3.94 5.33 -4.35
N LEU A 64 3.32 4.23 -3.96
CA LEU A 64 1.87 4.13 -3.90
C LEU A 64 1.29 5.09 -2.86
N SER A 65 2.00 5.26 -1.74
CA SER A 65 1.57 6.19 -0.70
C SER A 65 1.57 7.64 -1.21
N VAL A 66 2.60 8.01 -1.96
CA VAL A 66 2.69 9.34 -2.57
C VAL A 66 1.53 9.56 -3.55
N SER A 67 1.26 8.58 -4.40
CA SER A 67 0.17 8.65 -5.36
C SER A 67 -1.18 8.84 -4.67
N SER A 68 -1.41 8.10 -3.57
CA SER A 68 -2.64 8.23 -2.80
C SER A 68 -2.76 9.60 -2.15
N TYR A 69 -1.66 10.11 -1.61
CA TYR A 69 -1.63 11.41 -0.95
C TYR A 69 -1.95 12.56 -1.91
N GLU A 70 -1.48 12.45 -3.15
CA GLU A 70 -1.70 13.50 -4.15
C GLU A 70 -3.17 13.69 -4.51
N VAL A 71 -4.01 12.68 -4.30
CA VAL A 71 -5.43 12.77 -4.62
C VAL A 71 -6.19 13.63 -3.61
N SER A 72 -5.88 13.47 -2.31
CA SER A 72 -6.57 14.24 -1.26
C SER A 72 -5.67 14.33 -0.04
N GLN A 73 -4.84 15.37 0.02
CA GLN A 73 -3.81 15.51 1.05
C GLN A 73 -4.36 15.56 2.47
N ASP A 74 -5.43 16.31 2.69
CA ASP A 74 -5.96 16.51 4.03
C ASP A 74 -6.46 15.22 4.68
N VAL A 75 -7.20 14.42 3.90
CA VAL A 75 -7.77 13.17 4.41
C VAL A 75 -6.73 12.06 4.39
N MET A 76 -6.02 11.93 3.27
CA MET A 76 -5.07 10.83 3.08
C MET A 76 -3.86 10.91 4.00
N GLY A 77 -3.41 12.12 4.35
CA GLY A 77 -2.27 12.28 5.23
C GLY A 77 -2.43 11.52 6.54
N ARG A 78 -3.56 11.71 7.21
CA ARG A 78 -3.83 11.04 8.49
C ARG A 78 -3.98 9.54 8.33
N MET A 79 -4.66 9.10 7.28
CA MET A 79 -4.88 7.68 7.03
C MET A 79 -3.56 6.99 6.70
N LEU A 80 -2.71 7.63 5.91
CA LEU A 80 -1.40 7.09 5.58
C LEU A 80 -0.49 7.01 6.82
N CYS A 81 -0.57 8.01 7.70
CA CYS A 81 0.21 7.97 8.94
C CYS A 81 -0.19 6.77 9.81
N ARG A 82 -1.49 6.50 9.92
CA ARG A 82 -1.99 5.34 10.67
C ARG A 82 -1.53 4.03 10.03
N LEU A 83 -1.64 3.96 8.71
CA LEU A 83 -1.22 2.77 7.98
C LEU A 83 0.26 2.49 8.19
N TRP A 84 1.10 3.51 8.04
CA TRP A 84 2.55 3.35 8.17
C TRP A 84 2.98 3.08 9.61
N ARG A 85 2.25 3.59 10.59
CA ARG A 85 2.52 3.23 11.99
C ARG A 85 2.30 1.73 12.19
N ARG A 86 1.18 1.20 11.67
CA ARG A 86 0.89 -0.22 11.76
C ARG A 86 1.93 -1.05 11.01
N ILE A 87 2.31 -0.63 9.80
CA ILE A 87 3.36 -1.30 9.03
C ILE A 87 4.66 -1.37 9.85
N GLY A 88 5.03 -0.26 10.47
CA GLY A 88 6.23 -0.21 11.30
C GLY A 88 6.17 -1.16 12.49
N GLU A 89 4.98 -1.36 13.05
CA GLU A 89 4.80 -2.26 14.19
C GLU A 89 4.82 -3.75 13.76
N GLU A 90 4.41 -4.03 12.54
CA GLU A 90 4.23 -5.40 12.06
C GLU A 90 5.41 -5.95 11.27
N THR A 91 6.39 -5.12 10.92
CA THR A 91 7.51 -5.55 10.10
C THR A 91 8.82 -5.55 10.87
N ALA A 92 9.78 -6.38 10.44
CA ALA A 92 11.08 -6.47 11.08
C ALA A 92 11.95 -5.26 10.73
N PRO A 93 12.81 -4.79 11.65
CA PRO A 93 13.73 -3.70 11.37
C PRO A 93 14.70 -4.02 10.24
N SER A 94 14.96 -3.03 9.38
CA SER A 94 15.95 -3.12 8.32
C SER A 94 16.35 -1.70 7.93
N LEU A 95 17.43 -1.56 7.20
CA LEU A 95 17.86 -0.26 6.68
C LEU A 95 16.81 0.30 5.72
N GLU A 96 16.29 -0.54 4.86
CA GLU A 96 15.29 -0.14 3.87
C GLU A 96 13.99 0.29 4.54
N ARG A 97 13.58 -0.42 5.57
CA ARG A 97 12.39 -0.05 6.35
C ARG A 97 12.60 1.31 7.01
N GLY A 98 13.75 1.51 7.63
CA GLY A 98 14.07 2.78 8.29
C GLY A 98 14.05 3.95 7.32
N ALA A 99 14.61 3.77 6.13
CA ALA A 99 14.61 4.80 5.10
C ALA A 99 13.19 5.10 4.62
N ALA A 100 12.36 4.07 4.46
CA ALA A 100 10.97 4.25 4.03
C ALA A 100 10.17 5.00 5.08
N LEU A 101 10.30 4.62 6.35
CA LEU A 101 9.59 5.28 7.45
C LEU A 101 10.00 6.75 7.58
N GLU A 102 11.28 7.04 7.40
CA GLU A 102 11.77 8.42 7.44
C GLU A 102 11.18 9.26 6.31
N LYS A 103 11.14 8.70 5.10
CA LYS A 103 10.52 9.38 3.95
C LYS A 103 9.06 9.70 4.21
N VAL A 104 8.30 8.72 4.68
CA VAL A 104 6.88 8.87 4.96
C VAL A 104 6.64 9.90 6.05
N GLN A 105 7.44 9.84 7.11
CA GLN A 105 7.33 10.78 8.21
C GLN A 105 7.55 12.22 7.74
N ASN A 106 8.55 12.43 6.89
CA ASN A 106 8.86 13.76 6.37
C ASN A 106 7.83 14.26 5.37
N MET A 107 7.36 13.37 4.49
CA MET A 107 6.44 13.74 3.42
C MET A 107 5.02 14.02 3.91
N PHE A 108 4.55 13.23 4.88
CA PHE A 108 3.17 13.32 5.36
C PHE A 108 3.06 13.94 6.74
N ALA A 109 4.17 14.41 7.28
CA ALA A 109 4.22 15.00 8.64
C ALA A 109 3.69 14.02 9.70
N CYS A 110 4.08 12.75 9.57
CA CYS A 110 3.69 11.72 10.53
C CYS A 110 4.60 11.75 11.75
N ASP A 111 4.07 11.27 12.87
CA ASP A 111 4.83 11.03 14.08
C ASP A 111 4.92 9.52 14.27
N LEU A 112 5.93 8.93 13.66
CA LEU A 112 6.08 7.47 13.65
C LEU A 112 7.06 6.97 14.71
#